data_651e741a3cff848dbb66d5edcf62f23a
#
_entry.id   651e741a3cff848dbb66d5edcf62f23a
#
_cell.length_a   1.000
_cell.length_b   1.000
_cell.length_c   1.000
_cell.angle_alpha   90.00
_cell.angle_beta   90.00
_cell.angle_gamma   90.00
#
_symmetry.space_group_name_H-M   'P 1'
#
loop_
_entity.id
_entity.type
_entity.pdbx_description
1 polymer ?
#
loop_
_entity_poly.entity_id
_entity_poly.type
_entity_poly.pdbx_seq_one_letter_code
_entity_poly.pdbx_strand_id
1 'polypeptide(L)'
;MSQTIFVFGCTGQDGSLICQSLLQKKFKVIGFSRKSKPDRKNHELLGINKDFEINQIDLKNSREIKQAIEIFHPSEIYNLGAQSSVGQSYIQVGETLESIVNATINLLQSSKELQFDGKMFFAGSGDIYGETNIAASSSTLPNPQSPYGIAKECSLNYVKFYREISKLNCVSGILFNHESILRSDQF
;
A
#
# COMPACT_ATOMS: atom_id res chain seq x y z
N MET A 1 -9.53 -1.93 -24.51
CA MET A 1 -9.07 -0.79 -23.67
C MET A 1 -8.06 -1.33 -22.67
N SER A 2 -6.98 -0.58 -22.37
CA SER A 2 -6.02 -1.00 -21.34
C SER A 2 -6.70 -0.93 -19.97
N GLN A 3 -6.47 -1.94 -19.13
CA GLN A 3 -6.98 -1.96 -17.75
C GLN A 3 -6.33 -0.83 -16.94
N THR A 4 -7.11 -0.16 -16.11
CA THR A 4 -6.63 0.89 -15.19
C THR A 4 -6.21 0.26 -13.88
N ILE A 5 -5.05 0.64 -13.37
CA ILE A 5 -4.48 0.13 -12.11
C ILE A 5 -4.13 1.29 -11.20
N PHE A 6 -4.56 1.19 -9.95
CA PHE A 6 -4.26 2.16 -8.90
C PHE A 6 -3.02 1.77 -8.12
N VAL A 7 -2.14 2.75 -7.85
CA VAL A 7 -0.98 2.56 -6.98
C VAL A 7 -0.94 3.67 -5.93
N PHE A 8 -1.37 3.36 -4.72
CA PHE A 8 -1.18 4.22 -3.55
C PHE A 8 0.25 4.06 -3.03
N GLY A 9 0.90 5.18 -2.68
CA GLY A 9 2.32 5.17 -2.33
C GLY A 9 3.25 5.04 -3.54
N CYS A 10 2.79 5.45 -4.72
CA CYS A 10 3.48 5.33 -6.00
C CYS A 10 4.87 6.00 -6.04
N THR A 11 5.17 6.93 -5.14
CA THR A 11 6.46 7.65 -5.07
C THR A 11 7.50 6.97 -4.19
N GLY A 12 7.11 5.97 -3.40
CA GLY A 12 8.03 5.15 -2.60
C GLY A 12 8.85 4.20 -3.47
N GLN A 13 9.80 3.49 -2.87
CA GLN A 13 10.63 2.49 -3.55
C GLN A 13 9.77 1.49 -4.33
N ASP A 14 8.97 0.71 -3.62
CA ASP A 14 8.16 -0.36 -4.22
C ASP A 14 7.08 0.17 -5.15
N GLY A 15 6.42 1.28 -4.76
CA GLY A 15 5.41 1.92 -5.59
C GLY A 15 5.94 2.37 -6.94
N SER A 16 7.15 2.94 -6.96
CA SER A 16 7.79 3.38 -8.22
C SER A 16 8.17 2.19 -9.11
N LEU A 17 8.72 1.11 -8.54
CA LEU A 17 9.06 -0.11 -9.27
C LEU A 17 7.83 -0.83 -9.82
N ILE A 18 6.74 -0.88 -9.04
CA ILE A 18 5.46 -1.43 -9.50
C ILE A 18 4.89 -0.58 -10.64
N CYS A 19 4.90 0.76 -10.51
CA CYS A 19 4.48 1.64 -11.61
C CYS A 19 5.27 1.36 -12.88
N GLN A 20 6.60 1.27 -12.82
CA GLN A 20 7.43 0.94 -13.98
C GLN A 20 7.04 -0.40 -14.61
N SER A 21 6.91 -1.45 -13.79
CA SER A 21 6.53 -2.80 -14.27
C SER A 21 5.15 -2.82 -14.94
N LEU A 22 4.18 -2.09 -14.39
CA LEU A 22 2.83 -1.99 -14.94
C LEU A 22 2.81 -1.22 -16.27
N LEU A 23 3.56 -0.12 -16.36
CA LEU A 23 3.70 0.67 -17.60
C LEU A 23 4.36 -0.15 -18.71
N GLN A 24 5.41 -0.92 -18.42
CA GLN A 24 6.04 -1.83 -19.36
C GLN A 24 5.06 -2.89 -19.89
N LYS A 25 4.12 -3.33 -19.08
CA LYS A 25 3.02 -4.25 -19.45
C LYS A 25 1.85 -3.54 -20.14
N LYS A 26 1.97 -2.24 -20.43
CA LYS A 26 0.97 -1.41 -21.12
C LYS A 26 -0.36 -1.24 -20.37
N PHE A 27 -0.34 -1.34 -19.04
CA PHE A 27 -1.48 -0.94 -18.22
C PHE A 27 -1.57 0.58 -18.11
N LYS A 28 -2.79 1.10 -17.92
CA LYS A 28 -2.99 2.49 -17.53
C LYS A 28 -2.78 2.62 -16.03
N VAL A 29 -1.68 3.26 -15.61
CA VAL A 29 -1.38 3.46 -14.20
C VAL A 29 -1.92 4.81 -13.73
N ILE A 30 -2.58 4.82 -12.57
CA ILE A 30 -2.94 6.04 -11.84
C ILE A 30 -2.30 5.94 -10.46
N GLY A 31 -1.34 6.82 -10.22
CA GLY A 31 -0.65 6.94 -8.94
C GLY A 31 -1.40 7.85 -7.98
N PHE A 32 -1.26 7.60 -6.68
CA PHE A 32 -1.80 8.45 -5.63
C PHE A 32 -0.76 8.82 -4.59
N SER A 33 -0.82 10.07 -4.16
CA SER A 33 -0.01 10.64 -3.08
C SER A 33 -0.86 11.55 -2.22
N ARG A 34 -0.61 11.60 -0.91
CA ARG A 34 -1.25 12.60 -0.03
C ARG A 34 -0.67 14.01 -0.21
N LYS A 35 0.50 14.16 -0.85
CA LYS A 35 1.10 15.46 -1.16
C LYS A 35 0.58 15.99 -2.49
N SER A 36 0.21 17.27 -2.55
CA SER A 36 -0.19 17.94 -3.79
C SER A 36 0.95 18.06 -4.81
N LYS A 37 2.17 18.16 -4.32
CA LYS A 37 3.41 18.15 -5.12
C LYS A 37 4.29 17.00 -4.65
N PRO A 38 4.06 15.79 -5.13
CA PRO A 38 4.84 14.63 -4.74
C PRO A 38 6.26 14.71 -5.30
N ASP A 39 7.23 14.22 -4.55
CA ASP A 39 8.58 14.02 -5.05
C ASP A 39 8.57 12.91 -6.12
N ARG A 40 9.12 13.19 -7.29
CA ARG A 40 9.18 12.26 -8.41
C ARG A 40 10.59 11.77 -8.73
N LYS A 41 11.55 12.00 -7.83
CA LYS A 41 12.95 11.60 -8.02
C LYS A 41 13.09 10.12 -8.41
N ASN A 42 12.36 9.23 -7.76
CA ASN A 42 12.37 7.80 -8.11
C ASN A 42 11.84 7.55 -9.53
N HIS A 43 10.79 8.27 -9.94
CA HIS A 43 10.24 8.14 -11.29
C HIS A 43 11.19 8.69 -12.36
N GLU A 44 11.95 9.74 -12.04
CA GLU A 44 12.99 10.29 -12.92
C GLU A 44 14.13 9.30 -13.10
N LEU A 45 14.61 8.69 -11.99
CA LEU A 45 15.64 7.65 -12.05
C LEU A 45 15.21 6.43 -12.87
N LEU A 46 13.92 6.08 -12.83
CA LEU A 46 13.36 4.98 -13.60
C LEU A 46 12.94 5.36 -15.03
N GLY A 47 13.03 6.64 -15.40
CA GLY A 47 12.63 7.14 -16.72
C GLY A 47 11.13 7.15 -17.00
N ILE A 48 10.28 7.14 -15.95
CA ILE A 48 8.81 7.03 -16.06
C ILE A 48 8.06 8.28 -15.56
N ASN A 49 8.74 9.38 -15.31
CA ASN A 49 8.18 10.52 -14.61
C ASN A 49 7.03 11.22 -15.38
N LYS A 50 6.90 10.99 -16.70
CA LYS A 50 5.87 11.56 -17.58
C LYS A 50 4.85 10.54 -18.07
N ASP A 51 4.99 9.26 -17.70
CA ASP A 51 4.25 8.17 -18.32
C ASP A 51 2.91 7.88 -17.62
N PHE A 52 2.65 8.51 -16.45
CA PHE A 52 1.40 8.38 -15.73
C PHE A 52 1.10 9.59 -14.84
N GLU A 53 -0.18 9.71 -14.48
CA GLU A 53 -0.68 10.76 -13.61
C GLU A 53 -0.55 10.38 -12.13
N ILE A 54 -0.25 11.37 -11.29
CA ILE A 54 -0.34 11.24 -9.83
C ILE A 54 -1.41 12.20 -9.33
N ASN A 55 -2.45 11.66 -8.74
CA ASN A 55 -3.52 12.41 -8.13
C ASN A 55 -3.31 12.54 -6.62
N GLN A 56 -3.80 13.63 -6.05
CA GLN A 56 -3.76 13.82 -4.60
C GLN A 56 -4.96 13.10 -3.98
N ILE A 57 -4.69 12.11 -3.12
CA ILE A 57 -5.68 11.49 -2.24
C ILE A 57 -5.03 11.18 -0.90
N ASP A 58 -5.71 11.53 0.18
CA ASP A 58 -5.41 11.01 1.51
C ASP A 58 -6.31 9.80 1.80
N LEU A 59 -5.72 8.63 2.04
CA LEU A 59 -6.46 7.41 2.40
C LEU A 59 -7.25 7.54 3.72
N LYS A 60 -7.07 8.61 4.48
CA LYS A 60 -7.94 8.93 5.60
C LYS A 60 -9.32 9.46 5.14
N ASN A 61 -9.44 9.89 3.90
CA ASN A 61 -10.67 10.43 3.32
C ASN A 61 -11.39 9.40 2.43
N SER A 62 -12.33 8.67 3.02
CA SER A 62 -13.11 7.65 2.31
C SER A 62 -13.92 8.19 1.12
N ARG A 63 -14.33 9.48 1.15
CA ARG A 63 -15.05 10.12 0.05
C ARG A 63 -14.17 10.25 -1.19
N GLU A 64 -12.92 10.70 -1.03
CA GLU A 64 -11.97 10.80 -2.15
C GLU A 64 -11.65 9.43 -2.74
N ILE A 65 -11.50 8.40 -1.90
CA ILE A 65 -11.29 7.02 -2.34
C ILE A 65 -12.45 6.54 -3.22
N LYS A 66 -13.68 6.72 -2.76
CA LYS A 66 -14.89 6.32 -3.50
C LYS A 66 -14.98 7.03 -4.84
N GLN A 67 -14.82 8.35 -4.84
CA GLN A 67 -14.83 9.16 -6.06
C GLN A 67 -13.78 8.69 -7.08
N ALA A 68 -12.57 8.37 -6.63
CA ALA A 68 -11.54 7.86 -7.53
C ALA A 68 -11.94 6.51 -8.14
N ILE A 69 -12.44 5.56 -7.34
CA ILE A 69 -12.87 4.25 -7.82
C ILE A 69 -14.01 4.41 -8.84
N GLU A 70 -15.00 5.26 -8.57
CA GLU A 70 -16.13 5.53 -9.45
C GLU A 70 -15.74 6.23 -10.77
N ILE A 71 -14.75 7.14 -10.74
CA ILE A 71 -14.32 7.88 -11.94
C ILE A 71 -13.44 7.02 -12.84
N PHE A 72 -12.51 6.31 -12.25
CA PHE A 72 -11.45 5.64 -13.02
C PHE A 72 -11.68 4.15 -13.26
N HIS A 73 -12.63 3.52 -12.56
CA HIS A 73 -12.99 2.10 -12.67
C HIS A 73 -11.75 1.19 -12.72
N PRO A 74 -10.89 1.17 -11.66
CA PRO A 74 -9.69 0.36 -11.69
C PRO A 74 -10.03 -1.14 -11.71
N SER A 75 -9.20 -1.94 -12.35
CA SER A 75 -9.27 -3.41 -12.27
C SER A 75 -8.43 -3.97 -11.13
N GLU A 76 -7.40 -3.23 -10.71
CA GLU A 76 -6.53 -3.62 -9.61
C GLU A 76 -6.13 -2.40 -8.77
N ILE A 77 -5.94 -2.61 -7.47
CA ILE A 77 -5.50 -1.60 -6.51
C ILE A 77 -4.30 -2.14 -5.73
N TYR A 78 -3.17 -1.42 -5.78
CA TYR A 78 -1.99 -1.69 -4.96
C TYR A 78 -1.90 -0.64 -3.85
N ASN A 79 -2.04 -1.06 -2.61
CA ASN A 79 -1.85 -0.19 -1.44
C ASN A 79 -0.47 -0.39 -0.81
N LEU A 80 0.46 0.50 -1.17
CA LEU A 80 1.82 0.59 -0.65
C LEU A 80 2.02 1.90 0.13
N GLY A 81 0.94 2.68 0.28
CA GLY A 81 0.96 4.00 0.91
C GLY A 81 0.75 3.93 2.41
N ALA A 82 1.80 4.11 3.18
CA ALA A 82 1.74 4.26 4.64
C ALA A 82 3.05 4.86 5.17
N GLN A 83 3.06 5.25 6.45
CA GLN A 83 4.30 5.42 7.20
C GLN A 83 5.03 4.07 7.24
N SER A 84 6.32 4.02 6.86
CA SER A 84 7.08 2.77 6.68
C SER A 84 8.29 2.64 7.61
N SER A 85 8.59 3.63 8.45
CA SER A 85 9.72 3.61 9.37
C SER A 85 9.33 3.05 10.72
N VAL A 86 9.96 1.96 11.13
CA VAL A 86 9.81 1.39 12.48
C VAL A 86 10.23 2.41 13.54
N GLY A 87 11.38 3.08 13.36
CA GLY A 87 11.86 4.10 14.29
C GLY A 87 10.88 5.26 14.48
N GLN A 88 10.28 5.76 13.40
CA GLN A 88 9.26 6.82 13.49
C GLN A 88 7.98 6.37 14.19
N SER A 89 7.66 5.10 14.14
CA SER A 89 6.45 4.58 14.80
C SER A 89 6.46 4.73 16.32
N TYR A 90 7.63 4.73 16.95
CA TYR A 90 7.76 4.99 18.40
C TYR A 90 7.53 6.45 18.77
N ILE A 91 7.79 7.37 17.84
CA ILE A 91 7.63 8.81 18.05
C ILE A 91 6.22 9.26 17.65
N GLN A 92 5.65 8.67 16.61
CA GLN A 92 4.40 9.08 15.98
C GLN A 92 3.39 7.93 15.97
N VAL A 93 3.09 7.36 17.15
CA VAL A 93 2.19 6.19 17.29
C VAL A 93 0.82 6.43 16.64
N GLY A 94 0.19 7.57 16.92
CA GLY A 94 -1.13 7.91 16.37
C GLY A 94 -1.13 8.00 14.84
N GLU A 95 -0.16 8.73 14.24
CA GLU A 95 -0.04 8.83 12.78
C GLU A 95 0.29 7.47 12.15
N THR A 96 1.06 6.62 12.84
CA THR A 96 1.35 5.26 12.37
C THR A 96 0.07 4.43 12.28
N LEU A 97 -0.77 4.45 13.32
CA LEU A 97 -2.07 3.77 13.31
C LEU A 97 -3.00 4.32 12.22
N GLU A 98 -3.11 5.64 12.11
CA GLU A 98 -3.96 6.29 11.12
C GLU A 98 -3.53 5.96 9.68
N SER A 99 -2.23 6.07 9.38
CA SER A 99 -1.73 5.87 8.03
C SER A 99 -1.67 4.40 7.61
N ILE A 100 -1.63 3.45 8.53
CA ILE A 100 -1.57 2.02 8.26
C ILE A 100 -2.95 1.39 8.43
N VAL A 101 -3.53 1.48 9.63
CA VAL A 101 -4.77 0.75 9.97
C VAL A 101 -5.99 1.45 9.40
N ASN A 102 -6.21 2.72 9.74
CA ASN A 102 -7.40 3.44 9.31
C ASN A 102 -7.43 3.62 7.78
N ALA A 103 -6.28 3.89 7.15
CA ALA A 103 -6.16 3.94 5.70
C ALA A 103 -6.53 2.62 5.02
N THR A 104 -6.07 1.48 5.59
CA THR A 104 -6.45 0.15 5.10
C THR A 104 -7.94 -0.09 5.24
N ILE A 105 -8.53 0.20 6.41
CA ILE A 105 -9.97 0.04 6.65
C ILE A 105 -10.78 0.91 5.68
N ASN A 106 -10.42 2.18 5.51
CA ASN A 106 -11.12 3.09 4.62
C ASN A 106 -11.13 2.60 3.18
N LEU A 107 -9.99 2.09 2.69
CA LEU A 107 -9.90 1.56 1.33
C LEU A 107 -10.75 0.28 1.18
N LEU A 108 -10.67 -0.66 2.12
CA LEU A 108 -11.47 -1.89 2.13
C LEU A 108 -12.97 -1.60 2.23
N GLN A 109 -13.36 -0.71 3.15
CA GLN A 109 -14.77 -0.36 3.36
C GLN A 109 -15.34 0.38 2.14
N SER A 110 -14.61 1.33 1.55
CA SER A 110 -15.01 2.03 0.33
C SER A 110 -15.20 1.06 -0.83
N SER A 111 -14.27 0.12 -1.00
CA SER A 111 -14.36 -0.92 -2.04
C SER A 111 -15.56 -1.84 -1.84
N LYS A 112 -15.85 -2.23 -0.59
CA LYS A 112 -17.02 -3.04 -0.26
C LYS A 112 -18.32 -2.30 -0.59
N GLU A 113 -18.45 -1.03 -0.18
CA GLU A 113 -19.64 -0.21 -0.42
C GLU A 113 -19.92 0.02 -1.90
N LEU A 114 -18.87 0.12 -2.70
CA LEU A 114 -18.97 0.25 -4.17
C LEU A 114 -19.08 -1.10 -4.90
N GLN A 115 -19.13 -2.20 -4.17
CA GLN A 115 -19.14 -3.55 -4.76
C GLN A 115 -17.97 -3.77 -5.75
N PHE A 116 -16.80 -3.24 -5.39
CA PHE A 116 -15.61 -3.36 -6.23
C PHE A 116 -15.25 -4.82 -6.47
N ASP A 117 -15.20 -5.24 -7.72
CA ASP A 117 -14.96 -6.61 -8.18
C ASP A 117 -13.50 -6.88 -8.61
N GLY A 118 -12.67 -5.82 -8.62
CA GLY A 118 -11.26 -5.93 -8.97
C GLY A 118 -10.42 -6.57 -7.86
N LYS A 119 -9.11 -6.62 -8.09
CA LYS A 119 -8.14 -7.21 -7.15
C LYS A 119 -7.49 -6.14 -6.31
N MET A 120 -7.21 -6.45 -5.05
CA MET A 120 -6.53 -5.54 -4.12
C MET A 120 -5.33 -6.22 -3.48
N PHE A 121 -4.19 -5.53 -3.52
CA PHE A 121 -2.97 -5.92 -2.81
C PHE A 121 -2.63 -4.91 -1.72
N PHE A 122 -2.31 -5.40 -0.53
CA PHE A 122 -1.88 -4.60 0.62
C PHE A 122 -0.47 -5.00 1.05
N ALA A 123 0.42 -4.03 1.21
CA ALA A 123 1.76 -4.27 1.72
C ALA A 123 1.73 -4.54 3.22
N GLY A 124 1.93 -5.81 3.59
CA GLY A 124 2.24 -6.25 4.94
C GLY A 124 3.72 -6.02 5.27
N SER A 125 4.19 -6.56 6.39
CA SER A 125 5.59 -6.46 6.82
C SER A 125 6.03 -7.68 7.60
N GLY A 126 7.30 -8.07 7.47
CA GLY A 126 7.93 -9.08 8.33
C GLY A 126 8.00 -8.67 9.80
N ASP A 127 7.90 -7.38 10.12
CA ASP A 127 7.87 -6.88 11.51
C ASP A 127 6.69 -7.39 12.34
N ILE A 128 5.68 -7.99 11.71
CA ILE A 128 4.62 -8.68 12.46
C ILE A 128 5.13 -9.87 13.27
N TYR A 129 6.26 -10.45 12.89
CA TYR A 129 6.82 -11.61 13.59
C TYR A 129 7.72 -11.22 14.77
N GLY A 130 8.19 -9.97 14.83
CA GLY A 130 9.15 -9.53 15.84
C GLY A 130 10.48 -10.28 15.73
N GLU A 131 11.15 -10.46 16.86
CA GLU A 131 12.36 -11.29 16.94
C GLU A 131 12.00 -12.78 16.94
N THR A 132 12.70 -13.55 16.10
CA THR A 132 12.51 -15.00 15.99
C THR A 132 13.84 -15.73 16.07
N ASN A 133 13.88 -16.86 16.78
CA ASN A 133 15.09 -17.69 16.88
C ASN A 133 15.40 -18.49 15.60
N ILE A 134 14.40 -18.66 14.75
CA ILE A 134 14.48 -19.34 13.45
C ILE A 134 13.82 -18.48 12.39
N ALA A 135 14.15 -18.71 11.13
CA ALA A 135 13.54 -17.98 10.03
C ALA A 135 11.99 -18.09 10.07
N ALA A 136 11.31 -16.95 9.96
CA ALA A 136 9.85 -16.93 9.93
C ALA A 136 9.31 -17.62 8.67
N SER A 137 8.16 -18.27 8.81
CA SER A 137 7.43 -18.97 7.74
C SER A 137 5.96 -18.59 7.76
N SER A 138 5.17 -19.10 6.84
CA SER A 138 3.72 -18.90 6.81
C SER A 138 2.98 -19.47 8.03
N SER A 139 3.62 -20.36 8.80
CA SER A 139 3.10 -20.92 10.05
C SER A 139 3.59 -20.23 11.31
N THR A 140 4.50 -19.26 11.18
CA THR A 140 4.99 -18.49 12.33
C THR A 140 3.88 -17.58 12.84
N LEU A 141 3.60 -17.65 14.15
CA LEU A 141 2.60 -16.78 14.76
C LEU A 141 3.14 -15.35 14.87
N PRO A 142 2.31 -14.35 14.61
CA PRO A 142 2.68 -12.94 14.84
C PRO A 142 3.04 -12.68 16.30
N ASN A 143 4.08 -11.88 16.49
CA ASN A 143 4.53 -11.38 17.78
C ASN A 143 5.19 -10.00 17.63
N PRO A 144 4.45 -8.98 17.13
CA PRO A 144 5.03 -7.67 16.82
C PRO A 144 5.55 -6.97 18.07
N GLN A 145 6.71 -6.34 17.96
CA GLN A 145 7.41 -5.68 19.06
C GLN A 145 7.56 -4.16 18.83
N SER A 146 6.84 -3.60 17.87
CA SER A 146 6.86 -2.18 17.57
C SER A 146 5.45 -1.66 17.25
N PRO A 147 5.15 -0.38 17.45
CA PRO A 147 3.87 0.22 17.03
C PRO A 147 3.61 0.01 15.52
N TYR A 148 4.66 0.02 14.69
CA TYR A 148 4.57 -0.29 13.28
C TYR A 148 4.16 -1.74 13.03
N GLY A 149 4.84 -2.71 13.65
CA GLY A 149 4.52 -4.14 13.53
C GLY A 149 3.10 -4.45 13.98
N ILE A 150 2.66 -3.87 15.12
CA ILE A 150 1.28 -4.00 15.63
C ILE A 150 0.27 -3.45 14.62
N ALA A 151 0.52 -2.27 14.04
CA ALA A 151 -0.36 -1.68 13.02
C ALA A 151 -0.42 -2.54 11.76
N LYS A 152 0.70 -3.10 11.31
CA LYS A 152 0.76 -4.01 10.15
C LYS A 152 0.03 -5.32 10.38
N GLU A 153 0.17 -5.92 11.56
CA GLU A 153 -0.61 -7.12 11.93
C GLU A 153 -2.11 -6.83 11.97
N CYS A 154 -2.51 -5.72 12.60
CA CYS A 154 -3.91 -5.28 12.62
C CYS A 154 -4.47 -5.12 11.20
N SER A 155 -3.74 -4.46 10.29
CA SER A 155 -4.14 -4.30 8.89
C SER A 155 -4.27 -5.63 8.17
N LEU A 156 -3.35 -6.57 8.39
CA LEU A 156 -3.40 -7.92 7.82
C LEU A 156 -4.69 -8.64 8.26
N ASN A 157 -5.07 -8.54 9.52
CA ASN A 157 -6.29 -9.13 10.06
C ASN A 157 -7.54 -8.50 9.44
N TYR A 158 -7.58 -7.18 9.18
CA TYR A 158 -8.67 -6.55 8.45
C TYR A 158 -8.74 -7.01 6.99
N VAL A 159 -7.62 -7.11 6.27
CA VAL A 159 -7.61 -7.66 4.90
C VAL A 159 -8.16 -9.09 4.88
N LYS A 160 -7.75 -9.93 5.84
CA LYS A 160 -8.28 -11.29 6.00
C LYS A 160 -9.80 -11.28 6.26
N PHE A 161 -10.28 -10.45 7.18
CA PHE A 161 -11.71 -10.31 7.48
C PHE A 161 -12.53 -9.91 6.23
N TYR A 162 -12.10 -8.87 5.49
CA TYR A 162 -12.82 -8.42 4.31
C TYR A 162 -12.80 -9.45 3.18
N ARG A 163 -11.72 -10.21 3.03
CA ARG A 163 -11.65 -11.32 2.09
C ARG A 163 -12.61 -12.45 2.45
N GLU A 164 -12.61 -12.89 3.70
CA GLU A 164 -13.34 -14.08 4.12
C GLU A 164 -14.83 -13.80 4.32
N ILE A 165 -15.17 -12.68 4.94
CA ILE A 165 -16.54 -12.34 5.33
C ILE A 165 -17.24 -11.47 4.27
N SER A 166 -16.57 -10.43 3.80
CA SER A 166 -17.15 -9.51 2.80
C SER A 166 -16.91 -9.94 1.36
N LYS A 167 -16.15 -11.01 1.14
CA LYS A 167 -15.84 -11.60 -0.18
C LYS A 167 -15.11 -10.65 -1.12
N LEU A 168 -14.42 -9.63 -0.60
CA LEU A 168 -13.52 -8.80 -1.42
C LEU A 168 -12.34 -9.63 -1.91
N ASN A 169 -11.96 -9.44 -3.18
CA ASN A 169 -10.77 -10.06 -3.75
C ASN A 169 -9.51 -9.29 -3.32
N CYS A 170 -9.10 -9.46 -2.07
CA CYS A 170 -7.99 -8.74 -1.46
C CYS A 170 -7.00 -9.68 -0.78
N VAL A 171 -5.70 -9.36 -0.90
CA VAL A 171 -4.60 -10.10 -0.29
C VAL A 171 -3.60 -9.16 0.36
N SER A 172 -2.89 -9.65 1.37
CA SER A 172 -1.73 -8.97 1.97
C SER A 172 -0.47 -9.78 1.69
N GLY A 173 0.54 -9.12 1.13
CA GLY A 173 1.88 -9.69 1.00
C GLY A 173 2.72 -9.33 2.22
N ILE A 174 3.33 -10.31 2.89
CA ILE A 174 4.27 -10.06 3.98
C ILE A 174 5.63 -9.77 3.38
N LEU A 175 6.00 -8.49 3.35
CA LEU A 175 7.25 -8.02 2.78
C LEU A 175 8.32 -7.97 3.87
N PHE A 176 9.44 -8.62 3.62
CA PHE A 176 10.67 -8.46 4.41
C PHE A 176 11.52 -7.33 3.83
N ASN A 177 12.57 -6.93 4.55
CA ASN A 177 13.50 -5.92 4.06
C ASN A 177 14.11 -6.36 2.73
N HIS A 178 14.08 -5.48 1.77
CA HIS A 178 14.62 -5.72 0.43
C HIS A 178 15.24 -4.44 -0.12
N GLU A 179 16.23 -4.62 -0.96
CA GLU A 179 17.05 -3.55 -1.50
C GLU A 179 16.70 -3.27 -2.97
N SER A 180 16.89 -2.03 -3.38
CA SER A 180 16.84 -1.63 -4.79
C SER A 180 17.69 -0.37 -5.01
N ILE A 181 17.87 0.01 -6.28
CA ILE A 181 18.53 1.26 -6.67
C ILE A 181 17.80 2.52 -6.17
N LEU A 182 16.58 2.37 -5.65
CA LEU A 182 15.74 3.47 -5.15
C LEU A 182 15.77 3.57 -3.62
N ARG A 183 16.44 2.66 -2.93
CA ARG A 183 16.49 2.71 -1.46
C ARG A 183 17.25 3.95 -1.03
N SER A 184 16.67 4.71 -0.11
CA SER A 184 17.34 5.89 0.41
C SER A 184 18.39 5.52 1.47
N ASP A 185 19.45 6.33 1.60
CA ASP A 185 20.51 6.15 2.59
C ASP A 185 20.03 6.29 4.05
N GLN A 186 18.74 6.56 4.26
CA GLN A 186 18.11 6.73 5.58
C GLN A 186 17.51 5.43 6.15
N PHE A 187 17.64 4.33 5.41
CA PHE A 187 17.11 3.01 5.82
C PHE A 187 18.22 1.97 5.91
#